data_bf444f6f9e1173b6d40f6dddf2f5bcc9
#
_entry.id   bf444f6f9e1173b6d40f6dddf2f5bcc9
#
_cell.length_a   1.000
_cell.length_b   1.000
_cell.length_c   1.000
_cell.angle_alpha   90.00
_cell.angle_beta   90.00
_cell.angle_gamma   90.00
#
_symmetry.space_group_name_H-M   'P 1'
#
loop_
_entity.id
_entity.type
_entity.pdbx_description
1 polymer ?
#
loop_
_entity_poly.entity_id
_entity_poly.type
_entity_poly.pdbx_seq_one_letter_code
_entity_poly.pdbx_strand_id
1 'polypeptide(L)'
;MPMKRIRLGVLMDDISSIKPNKDSSFAMMLEAQARGWEIHTFDSSDMFYSGNKVCALTRITKVQDSETNWHSSEPSDVTNLESMDVVFMRKDPPFDMDYIYSTYLLEQLELQGVLVINKPSSLRDANEKLFALNFPECIPKTLVSSKISQLQGFIDSLSTAVVKPLDGMGGVDIFKLSKGDSNIIEVLKKITNNETRYIMAQEFLPEIKDGDKRILLINGKPVDYALARLPAEGSFKGNLAAGAKGVGQPLSERDRYLCAQIAPTLIKKGLVFVGLDVIGDYITEINVTSPTCIRELDKQFEINISAMLLDEVEKRLALS
;
A
#
# COMPACT_ATOMS: atom_id res chain seq x y z
N MET A 1 -13.84 28.87 21.28
CA MET A 1 -14.13 27.50 21.76
C MET A 1 -12.84 26.71 21.59
N PRO A 2 -12.45 25.85 22.54
CA PRO A 2 -11.32 24.95 22.26
C PRO A 2 -11.66 24.14 21.00
N MET A 3 -10.73 24.04 20.04
CA MET A 3 -10.93 23.21 18.87
C MET A 3 -11.19 21.77 19.34
N LYS A 4 -12.23 21.14 18.78
CA LYS A 4 -12.54 19.72 19.07
C LYS A 4 -11.29 18.91 18.75
N ARG A 5 -10.82 18.11 19.68
CA ARG A 5 -9.70 17.20 19.47
C ARG A 5 -10.11 16.11 18.49
N ILE A 6 -9.39 15.97 17.39
CA ILE A 6 -9.65 14.92 16.39
C ILE A 6 -9.30 13.56 17.01
N ARG A 7 -10.19 12.57 16.83
CA ARG A 7 -9.99 11.18 17.25
C ARG A 7 -9.68 10.33 16.02
N LEU A 8 -8.46 9.83 15.98
CA LEU A 8 -7.93 8.99 14.91
C LEU A 8 -7.94 7.52 15.34
N GLY A 9 -8.68 6.67 14.62
CA GLY A 9 -8.52 5.22 14.68
C GLY A 9 -7.46 4.77 13.68
N VAL A 10 -6.54 3.91 14.10
CA VAL A 10 -5.55 3.29 13.21
C VAL A 10 -5.72 1.79 13.29
N LEU A 11 -6.32 1.22 12.24
CA LEU A 11 -6.41 -0.23 12.07
C LEU A 11 -5.11 -0.71 11.44
N MET A 12 -4.31 -1.42 12.23
CA MET A 12 -2.95 -1.85 11.86
C MET A 12 -2.56 -3.12 12.62
N ASP A 13 -1.47 -3.75 12.21
CA ASP A 13 -0.84 -4.81 13.00
C ASP A 13 -0.32 -4.26 14.35
N ASP A 14 -0.04 -5.16 15.29
CA ASP A 14 0.40 -4.76 16.63
C ASP A 14 1.58 -3.76 16.52
N ILE A 15 1.41 -2.59 17.11
CA ILE A 15 2.41 -1.51 17.10
C ILE A 15 3.75 -1.94 17.70
N SER A 16 3.78 -2.95 18.55
CA SER A 16 5.02 -3.50 19.10
C SER A 16 5.85 -4.28 18.07
N SER A 17 5.23 -4.72 16.97
CA SER A 17 5.87 -5.51 15.90
C SER A 17 6.49 -4.67 14.78
N ILE A 18 6.18 -3.38 14.70
CA ILE A 18 6.65 -2.51 13.62
C ILE A 18 8.15 -2.16 13.77
N LYS A 19 8.73 -1.67 12.68
CA LYS A 19 10.05 -1.05 12.68
C LYS A 19 9.90 0.47 12.66
N PRO A 20 10.00 1.16 13.79
CA PRO A 20 9.63 2.59 13.90
C PRO A 20 10.42 3.51 12.95
N ASN A 21 11.65 3.15 12.60
CA ASN A 21 12.48 3.90 11.67
C ASN A 21 12.10 3.73 10.17
N LYS A 22 11.13 2.87 9.85
CA LYS A 22 10.66 2.58 8.48
C LYS A 22 9.15 2.63 8.32
N ASP A 23 8.41 2.48 9.41
CA ASP A 23 6.96 2.34 9.35
C ASP A 23 6.27 3.66 9.01
N SER A 24 5.44 3.62 7.96
CA SER A 24 4.69 4.80 7.51
C SER A 24 3.48 5.11 8.36
N SER A 25 2.82 4.10 8.95
CA SER A 25 1.70 4.31 9.87
C SER A 25 2.18 4.98 11.14
N PHE A 26 3.36 4.59 11.61
CA PHE A 26 4.02 5.24 12.73
C PHE A 26 4.35 6.72 12.44
N ALA A 27 4.87 7.04 11.24
CA ALA A 27 5.10 8.43 10.85
C ALA A 27 3.80 9.26 10.86
N MET A 28 2.70 8.69 10.37
CA MET A 28 1.38 9.33 10.42
C MET A 28 0.91 9.57 11.87
N MET A 29 1.13 8.61 12.76
CA MET A 29 0.79 8.75 14.18
C MET A 29 1.64 9.81 14.88
N LEU A 30 2.94 9.91 14.58
CA LEU A 30 3.82 10.95 15.12
C LEU A 30 3.29 12.35 14.76
N GLU A 31 2.92 12.56 13.49
CA GLU A 31 2.37 13.82 13.02
C GLU A 31 0.99 14.10 13.64
N ALA A 32 0.10 13.10 13.72
CA ALA A 32 -1.21 13.23 14.36
C ALA A 32 -1.08 13.65 15.83
N GLN A 33 -0.17 13.03 16.57
CA GLN A 33 0.10 13.39 17.95
C GLN A 33 0.67 14.81 18.08
N ALA A 34 1.57 15.23 17.18
CA ALA A 34 2.12 16.59 17.16
C ALA A 34 1.02 17.65 16.95
N ARG A 35 -0.04 17.31 16.18
CA ARG A 35 -1.25 18.14 16.00
C ARG A 35 -2.23 18.04 17.16
N GLY A 36 -1.93 17.27 18.19
CA GLY A 36 -2.79 17.11 19.38
C GLY A 36 -3.97 16.16 19.17
N TRP A 37 -3.98 15.33 18.12
CA TRP A 37 -5.01 14.32 17.90
C TRP A 37 -4.93 13.22 18.96
N GLU A 38 -6.05 12.55 19.22
CA GLU A 38 -6.12 11.35 20.06
C GLU A 38 -6.06 10.12 19.18
N ILE A 39 -5.09 9.24 19.45
CA ILE A 39 -4.80 8.08 18.62
C ILE A 39 -5.32 6.81 19.31
N HIS A 40 -6.14 6.05 18.61
CA HIS A 40 -6.64 4.74 19.01
C HIS A 40 -6.10 3.69 18.03
N THR A 41 -5.31 2.74 18.51
CA THR A 41 -4.81 1.62 17.70
C THR A 41 -5.60 0.35 17.97
N PHE A 42 -5.84 -0.45 16.92
CA PHE A 42 -6.53 -1.74 16.99
C PHE A 42 -6.17 -2.60 15.77
N ASP A 43 -6.27 -3.92 15.92
CA ASP A 43 -6.11 -4.89 14.83
C ASP A 43 -7.47 -5.25 14.21
N SER A 44 -7.47 -5.90 13.04
CA SER A 44 -8.70 -6.38 12.40
C SER A 44 -9.45 -7.41 13.25
N SER A 45 -8.73 -8.22 14.00
CA SER A 45 -9.31 -9.21 14.93
C SER A 45 -9.97 -8.57 16.15
N ASP A 46 -9.67 -7.31 16.46
CA ASP A 46 -10.31 -6.56 17.55
C ASP A 46 -11.69 -6.03 17.14
N MET A 47 -12.01 -5.97 15.84
CA MET A 47 -13.25 -5.41 15.33
C MET A 47 -14.42 -6.38 15.42
N PHE A 48 -15.59 -5.85 15.76
CA PHE A 48 -16.84 -6.61 15.75
C PHE A 48 -18.06 -5.71 15.49
N TYR A 49 -19.13 -6.32 15.00
CA TYR A 49 -20.42 -5.65 14.80
C TYR A 49 -21.43 -6.16 15.79
N SER A 50 -22.03 -5.27 16.58
CA SER A 50 -23.05 -5.61 17.56
C SER A 50 -23.99 -4.43 17.81
N GLY A 51 -25.29 -4.70 17.93
CA GLY A 51 -26.28 -3.68 18.23
C GLY A 51 -26.31 -2.53 17.21
N ASN A 52 -26.15 -2.84 15.92
CA ASN A 52 -26.08 -1.88 14.82
C ASN A 52 -24.87 -0.93 14.87
N LYS A 53 -23.82 -1.31 15.58
CA LYS A 53 -22.60 -0.50 15.72
C LYS A 53 -21.36 -1.32 15.38
N VAL A 54 -20.39 -0.65 14.79
CA VAL A 54 -19.04 -1.20 14.63
C VAL A 54 -18.22 -0.79 15.85
N CYS A 55 -17.70 -1.78 16.55
CA CYS A 55 -16.87 -1.59 17.73
C CYS A 55 -15.51 -2.26 17.53
N ALA A 56 -14.54 -1.88 18.33
CA ALA A 56 -13.28 -2.58 18.45
C ALA A 56 -12.72 -2.50 19.87
N LEU A 57 -11.84 -3.45 20.23
CA LEU A 57 -10.97 -3.33 21.39
C LEU A 57 -9.84 -2.37 21.03
N THR A 58 -9.95 -1.09 21.38
CA THR A 58 -8.94 -0.08 21.04
C THR A 58 -8.04 0.23 22.23
N ARG A 59 -6.83 0.73 21.92
CA ARG A 59 -5.88 1.25 22.91
C ARG A 59 -5.59 2.71 22.59
N ILE A 60 -5.77 3.61 23.56
CA ILE A 60 -5.26 4.97 23.43
C ILE A 60 -3.73 4.89 23.43
N THR A 61 -3.12 5.33 22.36
CA THR A 61 -1.69 5.12 22.10
C THR A 61 -0.99 6.47 21.96
N LYS A 62 0.13 6.60 22.69
CA LYS A 62 1.08 7.70 22.54
C LYS A 62 2.32 7.18 21.84
N VAL A 63 2.89 8.00 20.98
CA VAL A 63 4.08 7.65 20.17
C VAL A 63 5.20 8.67 20.38
N GLN A 64 6.44 8.22 20.26
CA GLN A 64 7.61 9.09 20.25
C GLN A 64 8.65 8.56 19.25
N ASP A 65 9.35 9.46 18.58
CA ASP A 65 10.37 9.07 17.60
C ASP A 65 11.63 8.50 18.28
N SER A 66 11.57 7.21 18.57
CA SER A 66 12.61 6.44 19.26
C SER A 66 12.65 5.04 18.70
N GLU A 67 13.84 4.42 18.68
CA GLU A 67 14.00 3.04 18.22
C GLU A 67 13.69 1.98 19.30
N THR A 68 13.67 2.35 20.56
CA THR A 68 13.54 1.39 21.68
C THR A 68 12.23 1.51 22.46
N ASN A 69 11.73 2.72 22.64
CA ASN A 69 10.51 2.98 23.41
C ASN A 69 9.57 3.89 22.61
N TRP A 70 9.20 3.45 21.40
CA TRP A 70 8.49 4.28 20.42
C TRP A 70 7.00 4.47 20.72
N HIS A 71 6.41 3.66 21.59
CA HIS A 71 5.01 3.79 21.97
C HIS A 71 4.75 3.47 23.44
N SER A 72 3.64 3.98 23.94
CA SER A 72 2.99 3.52 25.17
C SER A 72 1.49 3.50 24.93
N SER A 73 0.83 2.42 25.34
CA SER A 73 -0.61 2.25 25.13
C SER A 73 -1.30 2.00 26.47
N GLU A 74 -2.50 2.60 26.63
CA GLU A 74 -3.39 2.30 27.73
C GLU A 74 -3.96 0.86 27.57
N PRO A 75 -4.49 0.26 28.64
CA PRO A 75 -5.24 -1.00 28.52
C PRO A 75 -6.34 -0.88 27.46
N SER A 76 -6.60 -1.98 26.75
CA SER A 76 -7.65 -2.01 25.73
C SER A 76 -9.04 -1.86 26.36
N ASP A 77 -9.90 -1.09 25.69
CA ASP A 77 -11.31 -0.94 26.05
C ASP A 77 -12.19 -1.03 24.80
N VAL A 78 -13.43 -1.46 25.00
CA VAL A 78 -14.42 -1.50 23.93
C VAL A 78 -14.80 -0.08 23.53
N THR A 79 -14.50 0.26 22.28
CA THR A 79 -14.81 1.57 21.72
C THR A 79 -15.81 1.41 20.58
N ASN A 80 -16.90 2.20 20.61
CA ASN A 80 -17.74 2.39 19.44
C ASN A 80 -16.98 3.26 18.43
N LEU A 81 -16.61 2.69 17.27
CA LEU A 81 -15.79 3.36 16.29
C LEU A 81 -16.49 4.53 15.57
N GLU A 82 -17.83 4.66 15.67
CA GLU A 82 -18.55 5.86 15.23
C GLU A 82 -18.13 7.14 16.01
N SER A 83 -17.47 6.98 17.14
CA SER A 83 -16.92 8.09 17.90
C SER A 83 -15.59 8.62 17.34
N MET A 84 -15.00 7.97 16.37
CA MET A 84 -13.82 8.46 15.66
C MET A 84 -14.22 9.52 14.64
N ASP A 85 -13.36 10.50 14.42
CA ASP A 85 -13.52 11.46 13.32
C ASP A 85 -12.95 10.87 12.02
N VAL A 86 -11.87 10.09 12.13
CA VAL A 86 -11.23 9.43 11.00
C VAL A 86 -10.66 8.06 11.38
N VAL A 87 -10.71 7.10 10.48
CA VAL A 87 -10.06 5.79 10.62
C VAL A 87 -9.10 5.57 9.43
N PHE A 88 -7.85 5.25 9.75
CA PHE A 88 -6.87 4.81 8.75
C PHE A 88 -6.83 3.29 8.68
N MET A 89 -7.13 2.73 7.49
CA MET A 89 -6.94 1.32 7.21
C MET A 89 -5.48 1.11 6.80
N ARG A 90 -4.66 0.68 7.76
CA ARG A 90 -3.21 0.50 7.63
C ARG A 90 -2.76 -0.94 7.90
N LYS A 91 -3.70 -1.88 7.90
CA LYS A 91 -3.41 -3.31 8.00
C LYS A 91 -2.55 -3.74 6.83
N ASP A 92 -1.43 -4.40 7.12
CA ASP A 92 -0.58 -4.97 6.10
C ASP A 92 -1.25 -6.17 5.41
N PRO A 93 -0.93 -6.49 4.16
CA PRO A 93 -1.33 -7.75 3.55
C PRO A 93 -0.92 -8.96 4.42
N PRO A 94 -1.61 -10.12 4.29
CA PRO A 94 -2.23 -10.60 3.07
C PRO A 94 -3.59 -9.96 2.79
N PHE A 95 -3.86 -9.72 1.49
CA PHE A 95 -5.18 -9.30 1.01
C PHE A 95 -6.05 -10.55 0.82
N ASP A 96 -6.56 -11.04 1.92
CA ASP A 96 -7.38 -12.25 2.02
C ASP A 96 -8.85 -11.93 2.37
N MET A 97 -9.62 -12.96 2.69
CA MET A 97 -11.04 -12.77 3.02
C MET A 97 -11.23 -12.04 4.35
N ASP A 98 -10.33 -12.19 5.33
CA ASP A 98 -10.42 -11.49 6.60
C ASP A 98 -10.13 -9.99 6.42
N TYR A 99 -9.17 -9.65 5.55
CA TYR A 99 -8.95 -8.27 5.11
C TYR A 99 -10.23 -7.69 4.46
N ILE A 100 -10.85 -8.44 3.54
CA ILE A 100 -12.09 -8.04 2.87
C ILE A 100 -13.22 -7.86 3.88
N TYR A 101 -13.41 -8.77 4.83
CA TYR A 101 -14.44 -8.64 5.89
C TYR A 101 -14.21 -7.40 6.74
N SER A 102 -12.99 -7.08 7.09
CA SER A 102 -12.66 -5.84 7.81
C SER A 102 -13.10 -4.59 7.02
N THR A 103 -12.94 -4.59 5.70
CA THR A 103 -13.40 -3.46 4.86
C THR A 103 -14.92 -3.32 4.83
N TYR A 104 -15.69 -4.41 4.96
CA TYR A 104 -17.16 -4.33 5.08
C TYR A 104 -17.58 -3.67 6.40
N LEU A 105 -16.88 -3.97 7.49
CA LEU A 105 -17.14 -3.30 8.78
C LEU A 105 -16.78 -1.81 8.69
N LEU A 106 -15.64 -1.46 8.09
CA LEU A 106 -15.25 -0.06 7.88
C LEU A 106 -16.23 0.70 6.97
N GLU A 107 -16.85 0.04 5.99
CA GLU A 107 -17.87 0.66 5.14
C GLU A 107 -19.12 1.05 5.94
N GLN A 108 -19.47 0.29 6.99
CA GLN A 108 -20.54 0.68 7.90
C GLN A 108 -20.19 1.98 8.66
N LEU A 109 -18.92 2.22 8.98
CA LEU A 109 -18.48 3.48 9.59
C LEU A 109 -18.62 4.66 8.62
N GLU A 110 -18.29 4.48 7.33
CA GLU A 110 -18.52 5.52 6.31
C GLU A 110 -20.00 5.91 6.24
N LEU A 111 -20.91 4.93 6.31
CA LEU A 111 -22.36 5.18 6.30
C LEU A 111 -22.83 5.97 7.54
N GLN A 112 -22.07 5.93 8.63
CA GLN A 112 -22.33 6.70 9.86
C GLN A 112 -21.58 8.07 9.89
N GLY A 113 -20.89 8.41 8.80
CA GLY A 113 -20.21 9.70 8.66
C GLY A 113 -18.76 9.73 9.16
N VAL A 114 -18.18 8.59 9.54
CA VAL A 114 -16.75 8.52 9.88
C VAL A 114 -15.92 8.53 8.59
N LEU A 115 -14.92 9.39 8.51
CA LEU A 115 -13.99 9.39 7.38
C LEU A 115 -13.08 8.15 7.44
N VAL A 116 -13.10 7.30 6.42
CA VAL A 116 -12.19 6.14 6.34
C VAL A 116 -11.20 6.32 5.18
N ILE A 117 -9.91 6.15 5.43
CA ILE A 117 -8.81 6.27 4.46
C ILE A 117 -7.98 4.98 4.40
N ASN A 118 -7.88 4.36 3.24
CA ASN A 118 -8.58 4.65 1.97
C ASN A 118 -10.02 4.13 2.02
N LYS A 119 -10.85 4.57 1.05
CA LYS A 119 -12.27 4.15 0.97
C LYS A 119 -12.41 2.63 0.95
N PRO A 120 -13.16 2.01 1.88
CA PRO A 120 -13.19 0.56 2.06
C PRO A 120 -13.66 -0.21 0.84
N SER A 121 -14.70 0.26 0.14
CA SER A 121 -15.18 -0.38 -1.09
C SER A 121 -14.11 -0.35 -2.19
N SER A 122 -13.31 0.70 -2.27
CA SER A 122 -12.24 0.82 -3.26
C SER A 122 -11.02 -0.01 -2.92
N LEU A 123 -10.74 -0.24 -1.63
CA LEU A 123 -9.72 -1.21 -1.22
C LEU A 123 -10.03 -2.62 -1.73
N ARG A 124 -11.29 -3.05 -1.63
CA ARG A 124 -11.74 -4.35 -2.17
C ARG A 124 -11.63 -4.45 -3.68
N ASP A 125 -11.84 -3.34 -4.38
CA ASP A 125 -11.93 -3.27 -5.84
C ASP A 125 -10.58 -3.00 -6.53
N ALA A 126 -9.55 -2.64 -5.79
CA ALA A 126 -8.26 -2.24 -6.31
C ALA A 126 -7.13 -3.18 -5.87
N ASN A 127 -7.12 -4.43 -6.40
CA ASN A 127 -5.95 -5.29 -6.24
C ASN A 127 -4.71 -4.61 -6.81
N GLU A 128 -3.61 -4.57 -6.08
CA GLU A 128 -2.40 -3.80 -6.38
C GLU A 128 -1.80 -4.04 -7.78
N LYS A 129 -1.97 -5.27 -8.32
CA LYS A 129 -1.47 -5.68 -9.63
C LYS A 129 -2.53 -5.55 -10.72
N LEU A 130 -3.76 -6.04 -10.46
CA LEU A 130 -4.84 -6.02 -11.45
C LEU A 130 -5.40 -4.61 -11.68
N PHE A 131 -5.36 -3.74 -10.69
CA PHE A 131 -5.84 -2.37 -10.84
C PHE A 131 -5.05 -1.58 -11.88
N ALA A 132 -3.77 -1.90 -12.05
CA ALA A 132 -2.92 -1.31 -13.08
C ALA A 132 -3.40 -1.59 -14.51
N LEU A 133 -4.16 -2.68 -14.75
CA LEU A 133 -4.74 -3.01 -16.06
C LEU A 133 -5.73 -1.95 -16.58
N ASN A 134 -6.26 -1.09 -15.71
CA ASN A 134 -7.10 0.03 -16.13
C ASN A 134 -6.31 1.13 -16.88
N PHE A 135 -4.98 1.04 -16.92
CA PHE A 135 -4.07 2.03 -17.51
C PHE A 135 -3.10 1.37 -18.49
N PRO A 136 -3.60 0.77 -19.60
CA PRO A 136 -2.79 -0.06 -20.49
C PRO A 136 -1.60 0.67 -21.11
N GLU A 137 -1.69 2.00 -21.30
CA GLU A 137 -0.59 2.83 -21.84
C GLU A 137 0.50 3.14 -20.80
N CYS A 138 0.24 2.82 -19.52
CA CYS A 138 1.14 3.10 -18.40
C CYS A 138 1.86 1.85 -17.88
N ILE A 139 1.50 0.66 -18.35
CA ILE A 139 2.05 -0.62 -17.86
C ILE A 139 2.85 -1.32 -18.96
N PRO A 140 3.80 -2.21 -18.61
CA PRO A 140 4.46 -3.06 -19.59
C PRO A 140 3.47 -4.07 -20.18
N LYS A 141 3.85 -4.74 -21.29
CA LYS A 141 3.03 -5.83 -21.82
C LYS A 141 2.71 -6.83 -20.72
N THR A 142 1.43 -7.14 -20.56
CA THR A 142 0.92 -7.91 -19.44
C THR A 142 -0.06 -8.98 -19.91
N LEU A 143 0.05 -10.16 -19.32
CA LEU A 143 -0.92 -11.25 -19.43
C LEU A 143 -1.34 -11.69 -18.02
N VAL A 144 -2.63 -11.88 -17.80
CA VAL A 144 -3.17 -12.51 -16.60
C VAL A 144 -3.85 -13.80 -17.01
N SER A 145 -3.36 -14.92 -16.50
CA SER A 145 -3.92 -16.25 -16.81
C SER A 145 -3.59 -17.26 -15.72
N SER A 146 -4.38 -18.33 -15.67
CA SER A 146 -4.02 -19.55 -14.95
C SER A 146 -3.46 -20.63 -15.89
N LYS A 147 -3.56 -20.47 -17.22
CA LYS A 147 -3.21 -21.50 -18.20
C LYS A 147 -1.73 -21.46 -18.56
N ILE A 148 -1.03 -22.56 -18.28
CA ILE A 148 0.42 -22.70 -18.52
C ILE A 148 0.75 -22.46 -19.99
N SER A 149 -0.05 -23.00 -20.93
CA SER A 149 0.18 -22.83 -22.35
C SER A 149 0.12 -21.36 -22.81
N GLN A 150 -0.81 -20.56 -22.24
CA GLN A 150 -0.92 -19.13 -22.52
C GLN A 150 0.27 -18.36 -21.95
N LEU A 151 0.64 -18.66 -20.69
CA LEU A 151 1.77 -18.04 -20.01
C LEU A 151 3.09 -18.33 -20.71
N GLN A 152 3.32 -19.59 -21.12
CA GLN A 152 4.51 -19.97 -21.86
C GLN A 152 4.57 -19.26 -23.22
N GLY A 153 3.46 -19.25 -23.97
CA GLY A 153 3.39 -18.53 -25.25
C GLY A 153 3.69 -17.04 -25.11
N PHE A 154 3.23 -16.42 -24.02
CA PHE A 154 3.54 -15.03 -23.71
C PHE A 154 5.04 -14.82 -23.42
N ILE A 155 5.65 -15.67 -22.57
CA ILE A 155 7.10 -15.63 -22.29
C ILE A 155 7.90 -15.80 -23.59
N ASP A 156 7.53 -16.77 -24.43
CA ASP A 156 8.19 -17.05 -25.71
C ASP A 156 8.14 -15.85 -26.66
N SER A 157 7.04 -15.09 -26.63
CA SER A 157 6.85 -13.89 -27.48
C SER A 157 7.70 -12.69 -27.04
N LEU A 158 8.03 -12.60 -25.75
CA LEU A 158 8.78 -11.48 -25.15
C LEU A 158 10.27 -11.79 -24.95
N SER A 159 10.69 -13.05 -25.14
CA SER A 159 12.00 -13.58 -24.76
C SER A 159 12.26 -13.64 -23.25
N THR A 160 11.81 -12.69 -22.46
CA THR A 160 11.92 -12.69 -20.98
C THR A 160 10.72 -12.00 -20.35
N ALA A 161 10.14 -12.63 -19.34
CA ALA A 161 9.05 -12.08 -18.56
C ALA A 161 9.27 -12.29 -17.04
N VAL A 162 8.59 -11.48 -16.24
CA VAL A 162 8.45 -11.69 -14.81
C VAL A 162 7.06 -12.25 -14.55
N VAL A 163 6.99 -13.35 -13.79
CA VAL A 163 5.72 -13.94 -13.36
C VAL A 163 5.57 -13.76 -11.85
N LYS A 164 4.36 -13.39 -11.42
CA LYS A 164 4.09 -13.07 -10.02
C LYS A 164 2.65 -13.44 -9.62
N PRO A 165 2.43 -13.90 -8.37
CA PRO A 165 1.08 -14.11 -7.83
C PRO A 165 0.36 -12.77 -7.66
N LEU A 166 -0.98 -12.79 -7.68
CA LEU A 166 -1.80 -11.58 -7.57
C LEU A 166 -1.97 -11.08 -6.12
N ASP A 167 -1.77 -11.94 -5.15
CA ASP A 167 -1.97 -11.72 -3.71
C ASP A 167 -0.66 -11.75 -2.90
N GLY A 168 0.48 -11.92 -3.58
CA GLY A 168 1.81 -11.93 -2.96
C GLY A 168 2.36 -10.53 -2.73
N MET A 169 3.06 -10.32 -1.61
CA MET A 169 3.76 -9.09 -1.24
C MET A 169 5.26 -9.32 -1.02
N GLY A 170 6.03 -8.24 -0.93
CA GLY A 170 7.45 -8.32 -0.53
C GLY A 170 8.38 -9.05 -1.50
N GLY A 171 7.94 -9.34 -2.73
CA GLY A 171 8.74 -10.05 -3.74
C GLY A 171 8.75 -11.57 -3.59
N VAL A 172 7.86 -12.13 -2.76
CA VAL A 172 7.71 -13.60 -2.60
C VAL A 172 7.10 -14.18 -3.88
N ASP A 173 7.61 -15.36 -4.30
CA ASP A 173 7.18 -16.10 -5.49
C ASP A 173 7.17 -15.28 -6.79
N ILE A 174 8.06 -14.28 -6.90
CA ILE A 174 8.34 -13.59 -8.17
C ILE A 174 9.49 -14.29 -8.87
N PHE A 175 9.26 -14.70 -10.13
CA PHE A 175 10.24 -15.37 -10.94
C PHE A 175 10.48 -14.63 -12.26
N LYS A 176 11.75 -14.52 -12.66
CA LYS A 176 12.15 -14.10 -14.00
C LYS A 176 12.35 -15.37 -14.83
N LEU A 177 11.63 -15.46 -15.95
CA LEU A 177 11.67 -16.61 -16.86
C LEU A 177 12.02 -16.14 -18.26
N SER A 178 12.96 -16.85 -18.89
CA SER A 178 13.40 -16.57 -20.24
C SER A 178 13.02 -17.74 -21.18
N LYS A 179 12.76 -17.41 -22.44
CA LYS A 179 12.47 -18.41 -23.45
C LYS A 179 13.58 -19.48 -23.47
N GLY A 180 13.17 -20.74 -23.37
CA GLY A 180 14.07 -21.88 -23.37
C GLY A 180 14.60 -22.30 -22.01
N ASP A 181 14.24 -21.60 -20.91
CA ASP A 181 14.58 -22.07 -19.57
C ASP A 181 13.93 -23.43 -19.30
N SER A 182 14.72 -24.40 -18.82
CA SER A 182 14.28 -25.80 -18.63
C SER A 182 13.22 -25.94 -17.52
N ASN A 183 13.11 -24.97 -16.61
CA ASN A 183 12.23 -25.00 -15.44
C ASN A 183 10.92 -24.21 -15.61
N ILE A 184 10.65 -23.62 -16.80
CA ILE A 184 9.45 -22.78 -17.02
C ILE A 184 8.19 -23.51 -16.58
N ILE A 185 7.98 -24.73 -17.06
CA ILE A 185 6.75 -25.51 -16.77
C ILE A 185 6.62 -25.81 -15.29
N GLU A 186 7.72 -26.12 -14.61
CA GLU A 186 7.73 -26.42 -13.18
C GLU A 186 7.35 -25.17 -12.36
N VAL A 187 7.97 -24.03 -12.68
CA VAL A 187 7.65 -22.75 -12.02
C VAL A 187 6.20 -22.35 -12.27
N LEU A 188 5.72 -22.44 -13.52
CA LEU A 188 4.33 -22.10 -13.85
C LEU A 188 3.34 -23.04 -13.16
N LYS A 189 3.60 -24.35 -13.08
CA LYS A 189 2.76 -25.29 -12.29
C LYS A 189 2.70 -24.89 -10.83
N LYS A 190 3.84 -24.54 -10.24
CA LYS A 190 3.92 -24.12 -8.84
C LYS A 190 3.05 -22.88 -8.58
N ILE A 191 3.29 -21.78 -9.32
CA ILE A 191 2.67 -20.50 -9.00
C ILE A 191 1.20 -20.41 -9.42
N THR A 192 0.79 -21.18 -10.48
CA THR A 192 -0.61 -21.30 -10.88
C THR A 192 -1.38 -22.33 -10.05
N ASN A 193 -0.73 -23.00 -9.10
CA ASN A 193 -1.30 -24.13 -8.40
C ASN A 193 -1.95 -25.14 -9.37
N ASN A 194 -1.16 -25.62 -10.36
CA ASN A 194 -1.63 -26.53 -11.41
C ASN A 194 -2.84 -25.98 -12.18
N GLU A 195 -2.74 -24.75 -12.69
CA GLU A 195 -3.76 -24.07 -13.52
C GLU A 195 -5.08 -23.73 -12.80
N THR A 196 -5.10 -23.72 -11.47
CA THR A 196 -6.29 -23.34 -10.67
C THR A 196 -6.25 -21.90 -10.17
N ARG A 197 -5.07 -21.23 -10.21
CA ARG A 197 -4.84 -19.88 -9.67
C ARG A 197 -4.40 -18.95 -10.77
N TYR A 198 -5.02 -17.78 -10.87
CA TYR A 198 -4.57 -16.71 -11.75
C TYR A 198 -3.25 -16.12 -11.25
N ILE A 199 -2.36 -15.84 -12.20
CA ILE A 199 -1.11 -15.11 -12.00
C ILE A 199 -0.95 -14.03 -13.05
N MET A 200 -0.06 -13.08 -12.79
CA MET A 200 0.35 -12.07 -13.77
C MET A 200 1.72 -12.41 -14.35
N ALA A 201 1.83 -12.33 -15.66
CA ALA A 201 3.08 -12.32 -16.40
C ALA A 201 3.26 -10.93 -17.03
N GLN A 202 4.41 -10.30 -16.84
CA GLN A 202 4.76 -9.00 -17.41
C GLN A 202 6.10 -9.05 -18.13
N GLU A 203 6.24 -8.24 -19.18
CA GLU A 203 7.52 -8.00 -19.83
C GLU A 203 8.59 -7.63 -18.80
N PHE A 204 9.75 -8.26 -18.89
CA PHE A 204 10.86 -7.93 -18.01
C PHE A 204 11.45 -6.56 -18.38
N LEU A 205 11.52 -5.67 -17.43
CA LEU A 205 12.08 -4.33 -17.59
C LEU A 205 13.54 -4.32 -17.07
N PRO A 206 14.54 -4.24 -17.96
CA PRO A 206 15.95 -4.23 -17.56
C PRO A 206 16.32 -3.00 -16.73
N GLU A 207 15.52 -1.93 -16.76
CA GLU A 207 15.63 -0.71 -15.95
C GLU A 207 15.48 -0.96 -14.45
N ILE A 208 15.05 -2.17 -14.05
CA ILE A 208 15.06 -2.57 -12.63
C ILE A 208 16.44 -2.42 -11.97
N LYS A 209 17.52 -2.48 -12.74
CA LYS A 209 18.89 -2.22 -12.27
C LYS A 209 19.05 -0.80 -11.70
N ASP A 210 18.29 0.16 -12.23
CA ASP A 210 18.27 1.56 -11.82
C ASP A 210 17.26 1.82 -10.70
N GLY A 211 16.53 0.78 -10.27
CA GLY A 211 15.61 0.74 -9.14
C GLY A 211 14.15 0.61 -9.54
N ASP A 212 13.39 0.01 -8.64
CA ASP A 212 11.95 0.02 -8.59
C ASP A 212 11.51 1.24 -7.77
N LYS A 213 11.00 2.28 -8.43
CA LYS A 213 10.66 3.56 -7.80
C LYS A 213 9.32 3.47 -7.06
N ARG A 214 9.30 3.76 -5.74
CA ARG A 214 8.07 4.04 -5.00
C ARG A 214 7.75 5.52 -5.08
N ILE A 215 6.63 5.87 -5.70
CA ILE A 215 6.08 7.24 -5.74
C ILE A 215 4.84 7.27 -4.84
N LEU A 216 4.81 8.18 -3.87
CA LEU A 216 3.65 8.35 -2.98
C LEU A 216 2.73 9.44 -3.54
N LEU A 217 1.41 9.16 -3.53
CA LEU A 217 0.39 10.12 -3.95
C LEU A 217 -0.57 10.39 -2.79
N ILE A 218 -0.92 11.64 -2.61
CA ILE A 218 -1.94 12.11 -1.67
C ILE A 218 -3.05 12.78 -2.46
N ASN A 219 -4.26 12.22 -2.40
CA ASN A 219 -5.41 12.70 -3.15
C ASN A 219 -5.09 12.96 -4.65
N GLY A 220 -4.41 12.00 -5.28
CA GLY A 220 -4.00 12.06 -6.68
C GLY A 220 -2.79 12.96 -6.98
N LYS A 221 -2.26 13.69 -6.01
CA LYS A 221 -1.06 14.53 -6.19
C LYS A 221 0.18 13.76 -5.75
N PRO A 222 1.19 13.58 -6.62
CA PRO A 222 2.43 12.94 -6.22
C PRO A 222 3.23 13.84 -5.28
N VAL A 223 3.93 13.23 -4.32
CA VAL A 223 5.06 13.85 -3.62
C VAL A 223 6.18 14.08 -4.64
N ASP A 224 6.92 15.17 -4.53
CA ASP A 224 7.92 15.57 -5.55
C ASP A 224 9.11 14.62 -5.71
N TYR A 225 9.21 13.64 -4.84
CA TYR A 225 10.32 12.68 -4.79
C TYR A 225 9.81 11.24 -4.80
N ALA A 226 10.63 10.36 -5.40
CA ALA A 226 10.44 8.91 -5.38
C ALA A 226 11.59 8.24 -4.63
N LEU A 227 11.33 7.08 -4.05
CA LEU A 227 12.35 6.19 -3.49
C LEU A 227 12.69 5.10 -4.51
N ALA A 228 13.82 5.20 -5.19
CA ALA A 228 14.36 4.12 -6.01
C ALA A 228 14.89 3.01 -5.11
N ARG A 229 14.28 1.84 -5.17
CA ARG A 229 14.65 0.64 -4.42
C ARG A 229 15.59 -0.20 -5.29
N LEU A 230 16.88 0.00 -5.12
CA LEU A 230 17.93 -0.64 -5.91
C LEU A 230 18.08 -2.10 -5.47
N PRO A 231 17.92 -3.10 -6.38
CA PRO A 231 18.11 -4.49 -6.03
C PRO A 231 19.48 -4.77 -5.46
N ALA A 232 19.58 -5.76 -4.55
CA ALA A 232 20.87 -6.27 -4.12
C ALA A 232 21.61 -6.90 -5.30
N GLU A 233 22.93 -6.97 -5.21
CA GLU A 233 23.79 -7.56 -6.25
C GLU A 233 23.31 -9.00 -6.61
N GLY A 234 23.15 -9.27 -7.87
CA GLY A 234 22.64 -10.56 -8.38
C GLY A 234 21.11 -10.75 -8.26
N SER A 235 20.38 -9.79 -7.71
CA SER A 235 18.92 -9.79 -7.59
C SER A 235 18.26 -8.91 -8.67
N PHE A 236 17.00 -9.24 -8.99
CA PHE A 236 16.12 -8.37 -9.78
C PHE A 236 14.90 -7.89 -8.96
N LYS A 237 14.92 -8.05 -7.63
CA LYS A 237 13.82 -7.68 -6.73
C LYS A 237 14.13 -6.35 -6.05
N GLY A 238 13.29 -5.34 -6.32
CA GLY A 238 13.42 -4.00 -5.76
C GLY A 238 12.82 -3.80 -4.36
N ASN A 239 12.29 -4.86 -3.74
CA ASN A 239 11.62 -4.71 -2.44
C ASN A 239 12.62 -4.49 -1.30
N LEU A 240 12.41 -3.45 -0.47
CA LEU A 240 13.25 -3.17 0.70
C LEU A 240 13.28 -4.35 1.69
N ALA A 241 12.17 -5.09 1.80
CA ALA A 241 12.10 -6.31 2.60
C ALA A 241 13.00 -7.43 2.07
N ALA A 242 13.30 -7.44 0.77
CA ALA A 242 14.22 -8.36 0.12
C ALA A 242 15.68 -7.88 0.11
N GLY A 243 16.02 -6.81 0.85
CA GLY A 243 17.38 -6.29 1.00
C GLY A 243 17.77 -5.21 -0.01
N ALA A 244 16.82 -4.66 -0.77
CA ALA A 244 17.09 -3.52 -1.65
C ALA A 244 17.51 -2.27 -0.85
N LYS A 245 18.31 -1.40 -1.47
CA LYS A 245 18.73 -0.12 -0.92
C LYS A 245 17.82 0.98 -1.46
N GLY A 246 17.21 1.77 -0.57
CA GLY A 246 16.39 2.93 -0.93
C GLY A 246 17.24 4.19 -1.17
N VAL A 247 17.15 4.75 -2.37
CA VAL A 247 17.78 6.02 -2.76
C VAL A 247 16.70 6.98 -3.26
N GLY A 248 16.57 8.10 -2.60
CA GLY A 248 15.61 9.13 -2.98
C GLY A 248 16.09 9.88 -4.22
N GLN A 249 15.13 10.26 -5.08
CA GLN A 249 15.39 11.06 -6.27
C GLN A 249 14.17 11.93 -6.63
N PRO A 250 14.34 13.09 -7.29
CA PRO A 250 13.22 13.86 -7.78
C PRO A 250 12.45 13.10 -8.87
N LEU A 251 11.15 13.38 -8.99
CA LEU A 251 10.33 12.82 -10.06
C LEU A 251 10.76 13.31 -11.44
N SER A 252 10.90 12.37 -12.38
CA SER A 252 11.08 12.66 -13.79
C SER A 252 9.78 13.20 -14.42
N GLU A 253 9.86 13.75 -15.64
CA GLU A 253 8.67 14.13 -16.42
C GLU A 253 7.77 12.90 -16.70
N ARG A 254 8.38 11.73 -16.95
CA ARG A 254 7.64 10.50 -17.16
C ARG A 254 6.92 10.04 -15.90
N ASP A 255 7.55 10.14 -14.73
CA ASP A 255 6.91 9.82 -13.46
C ASP A 255 5.68 10.71 -13.22
N ARG A 256 5.82 12.02 -13.47
CA ARG A 256 4.70 12.97 -13.36
C ARG A 256 3.58 12.67 -14.36
N TYR A 257 3.92 12.28 -15.59
CA TYR A 257 2.95 11.84 -16.58
C TYR A 257 2.17 10.63 -16.09
N LEU A 258 2.86 9.58 -15.61
CA LEU A 258 2.22 8.36 -15.08
C LEU A 258 1.26 8.69 -13.93
N CYS A 259 1.70 9.53 -12.98
CA CYS A 259 0.85 9.99 -11.88
C CYS A 259 -0.40 10.73 -12.39
N ALA A 260 -0.25 11.60 -13.39
CA ALA A 260 -1.36 12.37 -13.96
C ALA A 260 -2.41 11.48 -14.65
N GLN A 261 -1.98 10.38 -15.28
CA GLN A 261 -2.90 9.43 -15.94
C GLN A 261 -3.81 8.71 -14.94
N ILE A 262 -3.29 8.37 -13.78
CA ILE A 262 -4.05 7.58 -12.78
C ILE A 262 -4.80 8.45 -11.77
N ALA A 263 -4.34 9.67 -11.52
CA ALA A 263 -4.88 10.57 -10.48
C ALA A 263 -6.41 10.75 -10.53
N PRO A 264 -7.05 10.99 -11.68
CA PRO A 264 -8.51 11.16 -11.74
C PRO A 264 -9.26 9.91 -11.24
N THR A 265 -8.74 8.72 -11.54
CA THR A 265 -9.34 7.45 -11.11
C THR A 265 -9.15 7.25 -9.61
N LEU A 266 -7.98 7.57 -9.05
CA LEU A 266 -7.73 7.49 -7.62
C LEU A 266 -8.67 8.41 -6.84
N ILE A 267 -8.79 9.67 -7.27
CA ILE A 267 -9.68 10.66 -6.64
C ILE A 267 -11.13 10.18 -6.67
N LYS A 268 -11.62 9.75 -7.85
CA LYS A 268 -12.99 9.23 -8.01
C LYS A 268 -13.28 8.03 -7.10
N LYS A 269 -12.27 7.17 -6.88
CA LYS A 269 -12.39 5.99 -6.02
C LYS A 269 -12.17 6.30 -4.53
N GLY A 270 -11.84 7.52 -4.13
CA GLY A 270 -11.53 7.85 -2.73
C GLY A 270 -10.26 7.17 -2.22
N LEU A 271 -9.34 6.85 -3.12
CA LEU A 271 -8.01 6.33 -2.81
C LEU A 271 -7.08 7.50 -2.51
N VAL A 272 -7.03 7.91 -1.26
CA VAL A 272 -6.37 9.15 -0.82
C VAL A 272 -4.86 8.98 -0.68
N PHE A 273 -4.40 7.88 -0.11
CA PHE A 273 -2.98 7.58 0.08
C PHE A 273 -2.59 6.34 -0.71
N VAL A 274 -1.75 6.52 -1.72
CA VAL A 274 -1.41 5.48 -2.70
C VAL A 274 0.09 5.48 -2.96
N GLY A 275 0.66 4.28 -3.15
CA GLY A 275 2.03 4.08 -3.60
C GLY A 275 2.04 3.48 -5.00
N LEU A 276 2.72 4.13 -5.95
CA LEU A 276 3.01 3.55 -7.25
C LEU A 276 4.38 2.90 -7.25
N ASP A 277 4.48 1.75 -7.85
CA ASP A 277 5.75 1.12 -8.17
C ASP A 277 6.01 1.29 -9.66
N VAL A 278 7.16 1.90 -9.99
CA VAL A 278 7.53 2.28 -11.35
C VAL A 278 8.94 1.80 -11.67
N ILE A 279 9.05 0.99 -12.73
CA ILE A 279 10.35 0.56 -13.28
C ILE A 279 10.50 1.18 -14.67
N GLY A 280 11.61 1.92 -14.89
CA GLY A 280 11.78 2.69 -16.13
C GLY A 280 10.61 3.63 -16.36
N ASP A 281 9.88 3.39 -17.45
CA ASP A 281 8.76 4.19 -17.92
C ASP A 281 7.37 3.60 -17.61
N TYR A 282 7.29 2.52 -16.81
CA TYR A 282 6.07 1.75 -16.61
C TYR A 282 5.70 1.54 -15.14
N ILE A 283 4.40 1.63 -14.87
CA ILE A 283 3.81 1.23 -13.58
C ILE A 283 3.76 -0.30 -13.53
N THR A 284 4.25 -0.87 -12.44
CA THR A 284 4.20 -2.31 -12.18
C THR A 284 3.19 -2.71 -11.13
N GLU A 285 2.86 -1.78 -10.20
CA GLU A 285 1.88 -1.99 -9.12
C GLU A 285 1.30 -0.64 -8.67
N ILE A 286 0.04 -0.67 -8.19
CA ILE A 286 -0.66 0.47 -7.57
C ILE A 286 -1.07 0.04 -6.16
N ASN A 287 -0.28 0.38 -5.17
CA ASN A 287 -0.45 -0.04 -3.79
C ASN A 287 -1.42 0.88 -3.05
N VAL A 288 -2.59 0.35 -2.64
CA VAL A 288 -3.67 1.12 -2.02
C VAL A 288 -3.93 0.74 -0.56
N THR A 289 -3.39 -0.39 -0.08
CA THR A 289 -3.60 -0.91 1.27
C THR A 289 -2.73 -0.17 2.29
N SER A 290 -1.46 -0.53 2.37
CA SER A 290 -0.52 -0.02 3.37
C SER A 290 0.81 0.43 2.73
N PRO A 291 0.81 1.37 1.73
CA PRO A 291 2.05 1.81 1.10
C PRO A 291 3.02 2.42 2.12
N THR A 292 4.30 2.08 1.96
CA THR A 292 5.41 2.49 2.83
C THR A 292 6.33 3.50 2.13
N CYS A 293 7.46 3.85 2.76
CA CYS A 293 8.52 4.73 2.31
C CYS A 293 8.38 6.22 2.71
N ILE A 294 7.45 6.56 3.61
CA ILE A 294 7.37 7.92 4.17
C ILE A 294 8.69 8.27 4.88
N ARG A 295 9.12 7.44 5.83
CA ARG A 295 10.30 7.72 6.69
C ARG A 295 11.59 7.89 5.89
N GLU A 296 11.76 7.07 4.85
CA GLU A 296 12.94 7.14 3.99
C GLU A 296 12.99 8.43 3.19
N LEU A 297 11.85 8.87 2.64
CA LEU A 297 11.76 10.11 1.85
C LEU A 297 11.84 11.35 2.74
N ASP A 298 11.12 11.37 3.86
CA ASP A 298 11.15 12.48 4.82
C ASP A 298 12.59 12.75 5.29
N LYS A 299 13.34 11.67 5.63
CA LYS A 299 14.72 11.77 6.08
C LYS A 299 15.68 12.26 4.99
N GLN A 300 15.49 11.84 3.73
CA GLN A 300 16.43 12.17 2.65
C GLN A 300 16.22 13.58 2.09
N PHE A 301 14.99 14.10 2.17
CA PHE A 301 14.63 15.39 1.56
C PHE A 301 14.15 16.43 2.56
N GLU A 302 14.18 16.12 3.85
CA GLU A 302 13.74 17.04 4.93
C GLU A 302 12.30 17.55 4.70
N ILE A 303 11.42 16.65 4.27
CA ILE A 303 9.99 16.91 4.04
C ILE A 303 9.14 16.20 5.09
N ASN A 304 7.84 16.47 5.12
CA ASN A 304 6.89 15.80 6.00
C ASN A 304 5.68 15.34 5.20
N ILE A 305 5.74 14.11 4.67
CA ILE A 305 4.67 13.50 3.87
C ILE A 305 3.43 13.24 4.72
N SER A 306 3.64 12.88 5.99
CA SER A 306 2.53 12.69 6.93
C SER A 306 1.74 13.98 7.14
N ALA A 307 2.41 15.13 7.25
CA ALA A 307 1.74 16.42 7.33
C ALA A 307 0.87 16.70 6.10
N MET A 308 1.38 16.43 4.90
CA MET A 308 0.61 16.59 3.65
C MET A 308 -0.66 15.72 3.64
N LEU A 309 -0.57 14.48 4.16
CA LEU A 309 -1.74 13.60 4.28
C LEU A 309 -2.75 14.13 5.31
N LEU A 310 -2.27 14.54 6.48
CA LEU A 310 -3.16 15.02 7.54
C LEU A 310 -3.82 16.36 7.17
N ASP A 311 -3.17 17.21 6.40
CA ASP A 311 -3.78 18.44 5.82
C ASP A 311 -4.98 18.08 4.92
N GLU A 312 -4.85 17.04 4.08
CA GLU A 312 -5.97 16.57 3.26
C GLU A 312 -7.08 15.95 4.12
N VAL A 313 -6.74 15.25 5.21
CA VAL A 313 -7.72 14.71 6.17
C VAL A 313 -8.50 15.85 6.84
N GLU A 314 -7.81 16.84 7.41
CA GLU A 314 -8.45 18.00 8.06
C GLU A 314 -9.37 18.75 7.10
N LYS A 315 -8.93 18.93 5.84
CA LYS A 315 -9.76 19.53 4.81
C LYS A 315 -11.04 18.74 4.55
N ARG A 316 -10.98 17.41 4.52
CA ARG A 316 -12.15 16.54 4.32
C ARG A 316 -13.09 16.59 5.53
N LEU A 317 -12.55 16.56 6.74
CA LEU A 317 -13.33 16.68 7.99
C LEU A 317 -14.01 18.06 8.12
N ALA A 318 -13.43 19.12 7.54
CA ALA A 318 -14.06 20.45 7.54
C ALA A 318 -15.17 20.57 6.48
N LEU A 319 -15.27 19.66 5.52
CA LEU A 319 -16.30 19.62 4.47
C LEU A 319 -17.44 18.64 4.79
N SER A 320 -17.29 17.80 5.82
CA SER A 320 -18.27 16.85 6.34
C SER A 320 -19.15 17.54 7.40
#